data_166ed1c98b067981841392c57480eb10
#
_entry.id   166ed1c98b067981841392c57480eb10
#
_cell.length_a   1.000
_cell.length_b   1.000
_cell.length_c   1.000
_cell.angle_alpha   90.00
_cell.angle_beta   90.00
_cell.angle_gamma   90.00
#
_symmetry.space_group_name_H-M   'P 1'
#
loop_
_entity.id
_entity.type
_entity.pdbx_description
1 polymer ?
#
loop_
_entity_poly.entity_id
_entity_poly.type
_entity_poly.pdbx_seq_one_letter_code
_entity_poly.pdbx_strand_id
1 'polypeptide(L)'
;MVKKRLIAVLIVREGQVVQSVKFKHTNVIHYDPIHAVDCFSQWDIDELVILNVGRAADGAAEFARVLHRISEKCFVPVCAGGWVNSYAYARELLNSGADKICVNTLFHADPGLAEGLARKYGSQFIVGSMDVKRDAGGVATVWVDRGQKRLDKTPAEWARHLEACGAGEIFFNSIDHDGNRGGYDLAMLREVVAAVHVPVIAFGGVFDWHHLAEGLDAGAEAVAVANKLHYIEHSARKAKKYLLDAGYQVRAQEQ
;
A
#
# COMPACT_ATOMS: atom_id res chain seq x y z
N MET A 1 1.37 23.86 -3.68
CA MET A 1 0.72 22.73 -2.95
C MET A 1 1.15 21.45 -3.62
N VAL A 2 1.53 20.40 -2.88
CA VAL A 2 1.93 19.12 -3.47
C VAL A 2 0.69 18.43 -4.03
N LYS A 3 0.76 17.91 -5.26
CA LYS A 3 -0.36 17.18 -5.87
C LYS A 3 -0.63 15.88 -5.13
N LYS A 4 -1.88 15.57 -4.88
CA LYS A 4 -2.31 14.30 -4.30
C LYS A 4 -2.13 13.16 -5.30
N ARG A 5 -1.78 11.95 -4.80
CA ARG A 5 -1.48 10.79 -5.62
C ARG A 5 -2.60 9.76 -5.57
N LEU A 6 -2.95 9.20 -6.74
CA LEU A 6 -3.79 8.01 -6.86
C LEU A 6 -2.90 6.80 -7.09
N ILE A 7 -2.90 5.88 -6.15
CA ILE A 7 -2.04 4.70 -6.12
C ILE A 7 -2.86 3.45 -6.46
N ALA A 8 -2.40 2.66 -7.44
CA ALA A 8 -2.93 1.33 -7.65
C ALA A 8 -2.21 0.31 -6.76
N VAL A 9 -2.95 -0.66 -6.21
CA VAL A 9 -2.38 -1.73 -5.39
C VAL A 9 -2.64 -3.07 -6.04
N LEU A 10 -1.58 -3.81 -6.34
CA LEU A 10 -1.61 -5.20 -6.77
C LEU A 10 -1.25 -6.10 -5.59
N ILE A 11 -2.15 -6.98 -5.24
CA ILE A 11 -1.91 -8.03 -4.25
C ILE A 11 -1.53 -9.29 -5.03
N VAL A 12 -0.30 -9.77 -4.84
CA VAL A 12 0.26 -10.93 -5.56
C VAL A 12 0.40 -12.11 -4.62
N ARG A 13 -0.05 -13.26 -5.08
CA ARG A 13 0.13 -14.55 -4.42
C ARG A 13 0.48 -15.61 -5.46
N GLU A 14 1.60 -16.30 -5.25
CA GLU A 14 2.04 -17.39 -6.15
C GLU A 14 2.04 -16.94 -7.63
N GLY A 15 2.63 -15.75 -7.89
CA GLY A 15 2.73 -15.15 -9.22
C GLY A 15 1.44 -14.61 -9.82
N GLN A 16 0.31 -14.70 -9.14
CA GLN A 16 -1.01 -14.29 -9.63
C GLN A 16 -1.52 -13.05 -8.89
N VAL A 17 -2.33 -12.23 -9.56
CA VAL A 17 -3.04 -11.13 -8.90
C VAL A 17 -4.29 -11.67 -8.21
N VAL A 18 -4.42 -11.36 -6.94
CA VAL A 18 -5.54 -11.81 -6.13
C VAL A 18 -6.29 -10.64 -5.50
N GLN A 19 -7.58 -10.82 -5.32
CA GLN A 19 -8.40 -9.99 -4.44
C GLN A 19 -8.24 -10.48 -3.01
N SER A 20 -7.99 -9.58 -2.06
CA SER A 20 -8.07 -9.86 -0.63
C SER A 20 -9.41 -9.43 -0.04
N VAL A 21 -9.89 -10.17 0.93
CA VAL A 21 -11.05 -9.82 1.76
C VAL A 21 -10.70 -10.10 3.21
N LYS A 22 -10.51 -9.03 4.00
CA LYS A 22 -10.20 -9.05 5.45
C LYS A 22 -8.99 -9.95 5.80
N PHE A 23 -8.03 -10.07 4.89
CA PHE A 23 -6.85 -10.94 5.01
C PHE A 23 -7.17 -12.44 5.18
N LYS A 24 -8.43 -12.84 5.03
CA LYS A 24 -8.91 -14.22 5.25
C LYS A 24 -9.10 -14.99 3.96
N HIS A 25 -9.63 -14.33 2.96
CA HIS A 25 -9.97 -14.95 1.69
C HIS A 25 -9.24 -14.25 0.53
N THR A 26 -8.77 -15.03 -0.42
CA THR A 26 -8.20 -14.51 -1.67
C THR A 26 -8.85 -15.22 -2.84
N ASN A 27 -9.22 -14.43 -3.87
CA ASN A 27 -9.72 -14.93 -5.14
C ASN A 27 -8.78 -14.45 -6.25
N VAL A 28 -8.42 -15.32 -7.19
CA VAL A 28 -7.60 -14.92 -8.33
C VAL A 28 -8.39 -14.00 -9.24
N ILE A 29 -7.80 -12.84 -9.58
CA ILE A 29 -8.36 -11.88 -10.53
C ILE A 29 -7.67 -12.03 -11.89
N HIS A 30 -6.33 -12.10 -11.88
CA HIS A 30 -5.52 -12.28 -13.09
C HIS A 30 -4.46 -13.32 -12.84
N TYR A 31 -4.33 -14.24 -13.78
CA TYR A 31 -3.27 -15.27 -13.75
C TYR A 31 -1.90 -14.71 -14.12
N ASP A 32 -1.85 -13.62 -14.89
CA ASP A 32 -0.63 -12.89 -15.20
C ASP A 32 -0.77 -11.42 -14.74
N PRO A 33 0.10 -10.95 -13.82
CA PRO A 33 0.10 -9.57 -13.33
C PRO A 33 0.30 -8.51 -14.42
N ILE A 34 0.94 -8.85 -15.52
CA ILE A 34 1.22 -7.90 -16.63
C ILE A 34 -0.07 -7.32 -17.20
N HIS A 35 -1.15 -8.11 -17.32
CA HIS A 35 -2.42 -7.60 -17.80
C HIS A 35 -2.98 -6.45 -16.95
N ALA A 36 -2.84 -6.53 -15.63
CA ALA A 36 -3.27 -5.47 -14.73
C ALA A 36 -2.39 -4.22 -14.88
N VAL A 37 -1.08 -4.41 -15.02
CA VAL A 37 -0.12 -3.31 -15.14
C VAL A 37 -0.29 -2.56 -16.46
N ASP A 38 -0.47 -3.25 -17.57
CA ASP A 38 -0.75 -2.65 -18.88
C ASP A 38 -2.00 -1.75 -18.81
N CYS A 39 -3.08 -2.23 -18.19
CA CYS A 39 -4.28 -1.44 -17.96
C CYS A 39 -4.00 -0.20 -17.09
N PHE A 40 -3.36 -0.38 -15.95
CA PHE A 40 -3.13 0.72 -14.99
C PHE A 40 -2.19 1.78 -15.54
N SER A 41 -1.13 1.39 -16.26
CA SER A 41 -0.21 2.31 -16.92
C SER A 41 -0.90 3.18 -17.99
N GLN A 42 -1.87 2.60 -18.72
CA GLN A 42 -2.68 3.35 -19.69
C GLN A 42 -3.76 4.23 -19.03
N TRP A 43 -4.14 3.95 -17.78
CA TRP A 43 -5.26 4.59 -17.09
C TRP A 43 -4.84 5.72 -16.16
N ASP A 44 -3.56 6.12 -16.18
CA ASP A 44 -3.06 7.33 -15.51
C ASP A 44 -3.01 7.21 -13.97
N ILE A 45 -2.51 6.10 -13.43
CA ILE A 45 -2.13 6.03 -12.01
C ILE A 45 -0.86 6.83 -11.75
N ASP A 46 -0.62 7.25 -10.50
CA ASP A 46 0.58 8.02 -10.13
C ASP A 46 1.69 7.14 -9.54
N GLU A 47 1.34 6.00 -8.95
CA GLU A 47 2.26 5.06 -8.33
C GLU A 47 1.61 3.68 -8.29
N LEU A 48 2.42 2.62 -8.31
CA LEU A 48 2.00 1.23 -8.19
C LEU A 48 2.59 0.62 -6.92
N VAL A 49 1.76 0.09 -6.03
CA VAL A 49 2.18 -0.72 -4.88
C VAL A 49 1.92 -2.18 -5.19
N ILE A 50 2.94 -3.04 -5.02
CA ILE A 50 2.85 -4.49 -5.25
C ILE A 50 3.18 -5.21 -3.95
N LEU A 51 2.20 -5.95 -3.42
CA LEU A 51 2.35 -6.66 -2.16
C LEU A 51 2.32 -8.17 -2.37
N ASN A 52 3.42 -8.86 -2.06
CA ASN A 52 3.46 -10.30 -2.00
C ASN A 52 2.82 -10.79 -0.69
N VAL A 53 1.66 -11.45 -0.80
CA VAL A 53 0.92 -12.04 0.32
C VAL A 53 1.02 -13.56 0.35
N GLY A 54 1.92 -14.15 -0.44
CA GLY A 54 2.21 -15.59 -0.41
C GLY A 54 2.54 -16.07 1.01
N ARG A 55 2.23 -17.32 1.31
CA ARG A 55 2.46 -17.89 2.64
C ARG A 55 3.81 -18.56 2.78
N ALA A 56 4.42 -18.94 1.67
CA ALA A 56 5.70 -19.61 1.63
C ALA A 56 6.84 -18.59 1.50
N ALA A 57 7.87 -18.72 2.35
CA ALA A 57 9.04 -17.85 2.30
C ALA A 57 9.91 -18.08 1.04
N ASP A 58 9.75 -19.24 0.39
CA ASP A 58 10.42 -19.61 -0.86
C ASP A 58 9.84 -18.90 -2.10
N GLY A 59 8.68 -18.25 -1.98
CA GLY A 59 8.10 -17.40 -3.03
C GLY A 59 8.84 -16.08 -3.30
N ALA A 60 9.90 -15.76 -2.57
CA ALA A 60 10.64 -14.51 -2.72
C ALA A 60 11.28 -14.36 -4.10
N ALA A 61 11.96 -15.40 -4.60
CA ALA A 61 12.60 -15.39 -5.92
C ALA A 61 11.58 -15.35 -7.06
N GLU A 62 10.42 -15.98 -6.89
CA GLU A 62 9.32 -15.88 -7.85
C GLU A 62 8.77 -14.47 -7.89
N PHE A 63 8.56 -13.85 -6.73
CA PHE A 63 8.07 -12.50 -6.64
C PHE A 63 9.06 -11.49 -7.26
N ALA A 64 10.36 -11.64 -7.04
CA ALA A 64 11.38 -10.80 -7.67
C ALA A 64 11.33 -10.88 -9.21
N ARG A 65 11.10 -12.08 -9.77
CA ARG A 65 10.91 -12.26 -11.23
C ARG A 65 9.64 -11.59 -11.74
N VAL A 66 8.53 -11.72 -11.00
CA VAL A 66 7.27 -11.03 -11.32
C VAL A 66 7.47 -9.52 -11.29
N LEU A 67 8.12 -8.99 -10.26
CA LEU A 67 8.43 -7.58 -10.11
C LEU A 67 9.29 -7.06 -11.28
N HIS A 68 10.31 -7.80 -11.67
CA HIS A 68 11.16 -7.44 -12.81
C HIS A 68 10.34 -7.33 -14.12
N ARG A 69 9.49 -8.32 -14.41
CA ARG A 69 8.58 -8.27 -15.57
C ARG A 69 7.63 -7.06 -15.53
N ILE A 70 7.14 -6.72 -14.34
CA ILE A 70 6.27 -5.56 -14.14
C ILE A 70 7.03 -4.27 -14.40
N SER A 71 8.25 -4.13 -13.88
CA SER A 71 9.06 -2.92 -14.03
C SER A 71 9.41 -2.60 -15.47
N GLU A 72 9.50 -3.61 -16.35
CA GLU A 72 9.71 -3.42 -17.81
C GLU A 72 8.50 -2.77 -18.51
N LYS A 73 7.31 -2.83 -17.91
CA LYS A 73 6.04 -2.34 -18.48
C LYS A 73 5.44 -1.18 -17.70
N CYS A 74 5.91 -0.94 -16.50
CA CYS A 74 5.39 0.10 -15.60
C CYS A 74 6.22 1.37 -15.74
N PHE A 75 5.57 2.49 -16.09
CA PHE A 75 6.23 3.81 -16.28
C PHE A 75 5.98 4.76 -15.11
N VAL A 76 5.39 4.28 -14.03
CA VAL A 76 5.20 5.03 -12.78
C VAL A 76 6.05 4.39 -11.67
N PRO A 77 6.36 5.12 -10.60
CA PRO A 77 7.12 4.55 -9.47
C PRO A 77 6.46 3.29 -8.91
N VAL A 78 7.28 2.28 -8.62
CA VAL A 78 6.86 0.99 -8.08
C VAL A 78 7.33 0.84 -6.64
N CYS A 79 6.40 0.61 -5.73
CA CYS A 79 6.67 0.24 -4.35
C CYS A 79 6.40 -1.26 -4.18
N ALA A 80 7.41 -2.05 -3.80
CA ALA A 80 7.28 -3.50 -3.65
C ALA A 80 7.42 -3.93 -2.19
N GLY A 81 6.59 -4.86 -1.73
CA GLY A 81 6.62 -5.36 -0.36
C GLY A 81 6.18 -6.80 -0.21
N GLY A 82 6.34 -7.31 1.01
CA GLY A 82 6.12 -8.68 1.41
C GLY A 82 7.44 -9.40 1.71
N TRP A 83 7.52 -10.04 2.89
CA TRP A 83 8.67 -10.83 3.34
C TRP A 83 10.01 -10.08 3.48
N VAL A 84 10.02 -8.76 3.49
CA VAL A 84 11.25 -7.97 3.70
C VAL A 84 11.77 -8.22 5.12
N ASN A 85 12.87 -8.97 5.22
CA ASN A 85 13.46 -9.41 6.49
C ASN A 85 15.01 -9.34 6.50
N SER A 86 15.62 -8.83 5.43
CA SER A 86 17.08 -8.75 5.31
C SER A 86 17.51 -7.67 4.31
N TYR A 87 18.74 -7.17 4.46
CA TYR A 87 19.36 -6.29 3.46
C TYR A 87 19.47 -6.93 2.08
N ALA A 88 19.71 -8.25 2.04
CA ALA A 88 19.87 -8.98 0.79
C ALA A 88 18.55 -8.96 0.00
N TYR A 89 17.43 -9.25 0.65
CA TYR A 89 16.13 -9.27 -0.02
C TYR A 89 15.62 -7.87 -0.36
N ALA A 90 15.83 -6.88 0.52
CA ALA A 90 15.53 -5.48 0.18
C ALA A 90 16.27 -5.02 -1.09
N ARG A 91 17.56 -5.36 -1.20
CA ARG A 91 18.38 -5.08 -2.39
C ARG A 91 17.89 -5.84 -3.62
N GLU A 92 17.44 -7.08 -3.47
CA GLU A 92 16.87 -7.88 -4.57
C GLU A 92 15.62 -7.22 -5.14
N LEU A 93 14.69 -6.73 -4.30
CA LEU A 93 13.51 -6.01 -4.75
C LEU A 93 13.88 -4.72 -5.51
N LEU A 94 14.83 -3.93 -4.98
CA LEU A 94 15.30 -2.72 -5.67
C LEU A 94 15.96 -3.05 -7.02
N ASN A 95 16.79 -4.09 -7.08
CA ASN A 95 17.43 -4.54 -8.32
C ASN A 95 16.41 -5.11 -9.32
N SER A 96 15.27 -5.59 -8.84
CA SER A 96 14.17 -6.10 -9.69
C SER A 96 13.21 -5.00 -10.17
N GLY A 97 13.53 -3.73 -9.87
CA GLY A 97 12.81 -2.57 -10.41
C GLY A 97 11.85 -1.90 -9.44
N ALA A 98 11.94 -2.18 -8.13
CA ALA A 98 11.24 -1.36 -7.15
C ALA A 98 11.97 -0.02 -6.94
N ASP A 99 11.21 1.07 -6.91
CA ASP A 99 11.69 2.41 -6.51
C ASP A 99 11.62 2.59 -4.99
N LYS A 100 10.70 1.88 -4.33
CA LYS A 100 10.48 1.88 -2.88
C LYS A 100 10.23 0.47 -2.37
N ILE A 101 10.49 0.24 -1.09
CA ILE A 101 10.13 -1.01 -0.42
C ILE A 101 9.08 -0.77 0.67
N CYS A 102 8.03 -1.62 0.65
CA CYS A 102 6.96 -1.60 1.64
C CYS A 102 7.24 -2.64 2.72
N VAL A 103 7.38 -2.19 3.96
CA VAL A 103 7.83 -2.99 5.10
C VAL A 103 6.79 -2.95 6.22
N ASN A 104 6.43 -4.11 6.78
CA ASN A 104 5.47 -4.24 7.88
C ASN A 104 6.13 -4.91 9.10
N THR A 105 6.15 -6.22 9.15
CA THR A 105 6.55 -7.03 10.31
C THR A 105 7.98 -6.74 10.80
N LEU A 106 8.88 -6.33 9.92
CA LEU A 106 10.27 -6.04 10.26
C LEU A 106 10.40 -4.93 11.31
N PHE A 107 9.56 -3.89 11.26
CA PHE A 107 9.58 -2.81 12.24
C PHE A 107 9.30 -3.28 13.68
N HIS A 108 8.64 -4.44 13.81
CA HIS A 108 8.45 -5.11 15.10
C HIS A 108 9.52 -6.16 15.40
N ALA A 109 9.90 -6.96 14.39
CA ALA A 109 10.78 -8.10 14.57
C ALA A 109 12.27 -7.69 14.74
N ASP A 110 12.70 -6.70 13.98
CA ASP A 110 14.06 -6.14 14.03
C ASP A 110 14.04 -4.65 13.63
N PRO A 111 13.70 -3.75 14.56
CA PRO A 111 13.71 -2.30 14.31
C PRO A 111 15.08 -1.78 13.87
N GLY A 112 16.17 -2.38 14.37
CA GLY A 112 17.55 -1.98 14.01
C GLY A 112 17.86 -2.24 12.53
N LEU A 113 17.37 -3.35 11.97
CA LEU A 113 17.49 -3.62 10.55
C LEU A 113 16.62 -2.64 9.73
N ALA A 114 15.41 -2.30 10.19
CA ALA A 114 14.56 -1.32 9.52
C ALA A 114 15.24 0.06 9.46
N GLU A 115 15.77 0.56 10.59
CA GLU A 115 16.57 1.79 10.64
C GLU A 115 17.82 1.72 9.75
N GLY A 116 18.48 0.57 9.72
CA GLY A 116 19.63 0.34 8.87
C GLY A 116 19.30 0.40 7.38
N LEU A 117 18.14 -0.09 6.96
CA LEU A 117 17.64 0.05 5.59
C LEU A 117 17.38 1.54 5.27
N ALA A 118 16.74 2.28 6.16
CA ALA A 118 16.50 3.71 5.99
C ALA A 118 17.81 4.52 5.91
N ARG A 119 18.79 4.22 6.75
CA ARG A 119 20.11 4.86 6.68
C ARG A 119 20.87 4.54 5.39
N LYS A 120 20.74 3.32 4.88
CA LYS A 120 21.46 2.85 3.70
C LYS A 120 20.88 3.38 2.39
N TYR A 121 19.57 3.38 2.26
CA TYR A 121 18.87 3.70 1.01
C TYR A 121 18.21 5.09 1.03
N GLY A 122 18.00 5.65 2.22
CA GLY A 122 17.23 6.87 2.45
C GLY A 122 15.80 6.57 2.90
N SER A 123 15.26 7.39 3.79
CA SER A 123 13.88 7.23 4.30
C SER A 123 12.84 7.23 3.19
N GLN A 124 13.06 8.01 2.12
CA GLN A 124 12.16 8.10 0.97
C GLN A 124 11.95 6.77 0.22
N PHE A 125 12.83 5.78 0.42
CA PHE A 125 12.70 4.43 -0.15
C PHE A 125 11.92 3.48 0.74
N ILE A 126 11.64 3.86 2.00
CA ILE A 126 11.02 2.99 3.00
C ILE A 126 9.58 3.43 3.24
N VAL A 127 8.64 2.58 2.86
CA VAL A 127 7.21 2.74 3.16
C VAL A 127 6.87 1.84 4.33
N GLY A 128 6.51 2.42 5.47
CA GLY A 128 6.08 1.70 6.66
C GLY A 128 4.62 1.26 6.51
N SER A 129 4.37 -0.02 6.24
CA SER A 129 3.01 -0.56 6.21
C SER A 129 2.52 -0.84 7.61
N MET A 130 1.33 -0.38 7.92
CA MET A 130 0.64 -0.68 9.18
C MET A 130 -0.75 -1.25 8.91
N ASP A 131 -1.00 -2.42 9.49
CA ASP A 131 -2.31 -3.06 9.47
C ASP A 131 -3.00 -2.85 10.80
N VAL A 132 -4.21 -2.32 10.76
CA VAL A 132 -5.00 -2.03 11.95
C VAL A 132 -6.33 -2.78 11.90
N LYS A 133 -6.83 -3.12 13.08
CA LYS A 133 -8.10 -3.82 13.22
C LYS A 133 -8.75 -3.43 14.54
N ARG A 134 -10.09 -3.39 14.58
CA ARG A 134 -10.84 -3.20 15.81
C ARG A 134 -11.08 -4.56 16.47
N ASP A 135 -10.89 -4.61 17.78
CA ASP A 135 -11.28 -5.78 18.58
C ASP A 135 -12.80 -5.81 18.81
N ALA A 136 -13.29 -6.82 19.53
CA ALA A 136 -14.71 -6.97 19.83
C ALA A 136 -15.30 -5.82 20.66
N GLY A 137 -14.46 -5.07 21.39
CA GLY A 137 -14.84 -3.86 22.11
C GLY A 137 -14.77 -2.58 21.27
N GLY A 138 -14.41 -2.68 19.97
CA GLY A 138 -14.25 -1.55 19.08
C GLY A 138 -12.92 -0.81 19.24
N VAL A 139 -12.00 -1.29 20.06
CA VAL A 139 -10.69 -0.70 20.28
C VAL A 139 -9.77 -1.01 19.11
N ALA A 140 -9.18 0.04 18.54
CA ALA A 140 -8.22 -0.07 17.45
C ALA A 140 -6.90 -0.65 17.92
N THR A 141 -6.40 -1.65 17.24
CA THR A 141 -5.14 -2.34 17.54
C THR A 141 -4.32 -2.57 16.29
N VAL A 142 -3.00 -2.60 16.46
CA VAL A 142 -2.04 -2.87 15.38
C VAL A 142 -1.79 -4.36 15.26
N TRP A 143 -1.66 -4.79 14.00
CA TRP A 143 -1.39 -6.19 13.66
C TRP A 143 -0.20 -6.29 12.72
N VAL A 144 0.60 -7.30 12.91
CA VAL A 144 1.74 -7.67 12.05
C VAL A 144 1.64 -9.14 11.64
N ASP A 145 2.61 -9.63 10.90
CA ASP A 145 2.62 -11.00 10.40
C ASP A 145 1.31 -11.37 9.70
N ARG A 146 0.97 -10.61 8.66
CA ARG A 146 -0.24 -10.86 7.83
C ARG A 146 -1.54 -10.81 8.64
N GLY A 147 -1.59 -9.95 9.65
CA GLY A 147 -2.74 -9.82 10.53
C GLY A 147 -2.93 -10.97 11.53
N GLN A 148 -1.87 -11.76 11.81
CA GLN A 148 -1.93 -12.88 12.76
C GLN A 148 -1.45 -12.51 14.17
N LYS A 149 -0.52 -11.56 14.28
CA LYS A 149 0.03 -11.15 15.56
C LYS A 149 -0.44 -9.74 15.92
N ARG A 150 -1.21 -9.64 17.00
CA ARG A 150 -1.59 -8.37 17.62
C ARG A 150 -0.41 -7.77 18.38
N LEU A 151 -0.23 -6.46 18.26
CA LEU A 151 0.70 -5.70 19.09
C LEU A 151 -0.06 -4.93 20.17
N ASP A 152 0.56 -4.79 21.33
CA ASP A 152 0.04 -3.94 22.41
C ASP A 152 0.48 -2.50 22.21
N LYS A 153 -0.02 -1.89 21.12
CA LYS A 153 0.23 -0.51 20.72
C LYS A 153 -1.02 0.07 20.05
N THR A 154 -1.28 1.33 20.33
CA THR A 154 -2.28 2.09 19.56
C THR A 154 -1.78 2.39 18.15
N PRO A 155 -2.67 2.65 17.18
CA PRO A 155 -2.28 3.06 15.83
C PRO A 155 -1.35 4.28 15.81
N ALA A 156 -1.63 5.30 16.64
CA ALA A 156 -0.82 6.51 16.74
C ALA A 156 0.59 6.23 17.29
N GLU A 157 0.72 5.40 18.32
CA GLU A 157 2.04 5.00 18.86
C GLU A 157 2.84 4.20 17.83
N TRP A 158 2.17 3.33 17.10
CA TRP A 158 2.82 2.54 16.06
C TRP A 158 3.28 3.39 14.88
N ALA A 159 2.44 4.34 14.44
CA ALA A 159 2.82 5.27 13.38
C ALA A 159 4.08 6.07 13.74
N ARG A 160 4.16 6.62 14.96
CA ARG A 160 5.37 7.30 15.44
C ARG A 160 6.58 6.36 15.50
N HIS A 161 6.38 5.10 15.86
CA HIS A 161 7.46 4.11 15.88
C HIS A 161 7.99 3.86 14.45
N LEU A 162 7.11 3.71 13.45
CA LEU A 162 7.50 3.55 12.05
C LEU A 162 8.32 4.75 11.56
N GLU A 163 7.85 5.97 11.83
CA GLU A 163 8.56 7.20 11.49
C GLU A 163 9.92 7.27 12.19
N ALA A 164 9.99 6.98 13.48
CA ALA A 164 11.24 6.97 14.25
C ALA A 164 12.25 5.95 13.73
N CYS A 165 11.80 4.80 13.22
CA CYS A 165 12.63 3.77 12.58
C CYS A 165 12.97 4.11 11.12
N GLY A 166 12.62 5.29 10.62
CA GLY A 166 13.04 5.81 9.34
C GLY A 166 12.11 5.52 8.16
N ALA A 167 10.84 5.17 8.40
CA ALA A 167 9.85 5.16 7.34
C ALA A 167 9.64 6.59 6.81
N GLY A 168 9.74 6.79 5.50
CA GLY A 168 9.51 8.08 4.83
C GLY A 168 8.07 8.29 4.39
N GLU A 169 7.25 7.22 4.37
CA GLU A 169 5.81 7.25 4.15
C GLU A 169 5.16 6.14 5.00
N ILE A 170 3.89 6.32 5.38
CA ILE A 170 3.09 5.29 6.05
C ILE A 170 1.98 4.81 5.13
N PHE A 171 1.93 3.51 4.88
CA PHE A 171 0.86 2.84 4.16
C PHE A 171 -0.14 2.29 5.19
N PHE A 172 -1.20 3.07 5.44
CA PHE A 172 -2.24 2.76 6.41
C PHE A 172 -3.31 1.86 5.81
N ASN A 173 -3.51 0.69 6.39
CA ASN A 173 -4.50 -0.28 5.96
C ASN A 173 -5.40 -0.74 7.13
N SER A 174 -6.72 -0.64 6.96
CA SER A 174 -7.69 -1.20 7.89
C SER A 174 -8.15 -2.58 7.42
N ILE A 175 -7.78 -3.63 8.19
CA ILE A 175 -8.15 -5.03 7.89
C ILE A 175 -9.68 -5.21 7.86
N ASP A 176 -10.41 -4.52 8.73
CA ASP A 176 -11.87 -4.64 8.81
C ASP A 176 -12.57 -4.04 7.59
N HIS A 177 -11.92 -3.05 6.95
CA HIS A 177 -12.39 -2.38 5.76
C HIS A 177 -11.93 -3.06 4.47
N ASP A 178 -10.89 -3.90 4.50
CA ASP A 178 -10.40 -4.63 3.33
C ASP A 178 -11.52 -5.47 2.70
N GLY A 179 -11.89 -5.13 1.46
CA GLY A 179 -12.91 -5.80 0.67
C GLY A 179 -14.37 -5.61 1.14
N ASN A 180 -14.65 -4.80 2.18
CA ASN A 180 -16.02 -4.60 2.70
C ASN A 180 -16.83 -3.51 1.98
N ARG A 181 -16.23 -2.75 1.08
CA ARG A 181 -16.85 -1.68 0.26
C ARG A 181 -17.35 -0.47 1.05
N GLY A 182 -16.97 -0.30 2.31
CA GLY A 182 -17.42 0.77 3.20
C GLY A 182 -16.53 2.01 3.25
N GLY A 183 -15.53 2.13 2.35
CA GLY A 183 -14.54 3.20 2.39
C GLY A 183 -13.44 2.96 3.44
N TYR A 184 -12.61 3.98 3.64
CA TYR A 184 -11.53 3.95 4.62
C TYR A 184 -12.06 4.06 6.06
N ASP A 185 -11.30 3.56 7.06
CA ASP A 185 -11.56 3.90 8.46
C ASP A 185 -11.06 5.34 8.72
N LEU A 186 -11.94 6.30 8.43
CA LEU A 186 -11.60 7.73 8.47
C LEU A 186 -11.23 8.21 9.87
N ALA A 187 -11.83 7.65 10.92
CA ALA A 187 -11.52 8.03 12.30
C ALA A 187 -10.08 7.64 12.64
N MET A 188 -9.71 6.41 12.32
CA MET A 188 -8.39 5.87 12.58
C MET A 188 -7.32 6.51 11.67
N LEU A 189 -7.69 6.80 10.41
CA LEU A 189 -6.81 7.50 9.48
C LEU A 189 -6.44 8.90 10.00
N ARG A 190 -7.43 9.68 10.51
CA ARG A 190 -7.17 11.01 11.10
C ARG A 190 -6.24 10.92 12.32
N GLU A 191 -6.42 9.90 13.16
CA GLU A 191 -5.57 9.68 14.33
C GLU A 191 -4.11 9.42 13.91
N VAL A 192 -3.90 8.58 12.89
CA VAL A 192 -2.57 8.27 12.36
C VAL A 192 -1.94 9.50 11.71
N VAL A 193 -2.68 10.21 10.86
CA VAL A 193 -2.21 11.44 10.20
C VAL A 193 -1.78 12.49 11.22
N ALA A 194 -2.55 12.69 12.29
CA ALA A 194 -2.21 13.65 13.35
C ALA A 194 -0.99 13.23 14.20
N ALA A 195 -0.58 11.97 14.14
CA ALA A 195 0.48 11.43 14.98
C ALA A 195 1.88 11.54 14.36
N VAL A 196 2.01 11.80 13.05
CA VAL A 196 3.27 11.75 12.29
C VAL A 196 3.45 12.96 11.38
N HIS A 197 4.69 13.17 10.91
CA HIS A 197 5.05 14.24 9.97
C HIS A 197 5.26 13.72 8.55
N VAL A 198 5.47 12.41 8.39
CA VAL A 198 5.63 11.78 7.08
C VAL A 198 4.28 11.60 6.40
N PRO A 199 4.23 11.61 5.06
CA PRO A 199 2.99 11.37 4.31
C PRO A 199 2.32 10.05 4.67
N VAL A 200 0.98 10.07 4.77
CA VAL A 200 0.15 8.88 4.99
C VAL A 200 -0.61 8.55 3.72
N ILE A 201 -0.53 7.29 3.31
CA ILE A 201 -1.26 6.70 2.18
C ILE A 201 -2.46 5.95 2.76
N ALA A 202 -3.68 6.34 2.40
CA ALA A 202 -4.89 5.65 2.84
C ALA A 202 -5.18 4.43 1.96
N PHE A 203 -5.40 3.26 2.57
CA PHE A 203 -5.74 2.03 1.88
C PHE A 203 -6.82 1.21 2.62
N GLY A 204 -7.57 0.39 1.86
CA GLY A 204 -8.59 -0.54 2.36
C GLY A 204 -10.02 -0.01 2.28
N GLY A 205 -10.92 -0.77 1.63
CA GLY A 205 -12.36 -0.54 1.64
C GLY A 205 -12.94 0.30 0.51
N VAL A 206 -12.15 0.87 -0.39
CA VAL A 206 -12.66 1.71 -1.49
C VAL A 206 -13.58 0.92 -2.41
N PHE A 207 -14.80 1.44 -2.59
CA PHE A 207 -15.79 0.93 -3.51
C PHE A 207 -16.35 2.01 -4.44
N ASP A 208 -16.44 3.23 -3.97
CA ASP A 208 -16.88 4.38 -4.74
C ASP A 208 -15.81 5.48 -4.76
N TRP A 209 -15.87 6.38 -5.75
CA TRP A 209 -14.86 7.41 -5.90
C TRP A 209 -14.92 8.48 -4.80
N HIS A 210 -16.09 8.71 -4.19
CA HIS A 210 -16.20 9.63 -3.05
C HIS A 210 -15.37 9.18 -1.85
N HIS A 211 -15.14 7.88 -1.66
CA HIS A 211 -14.24 7.39 -0.60
C HIS A 211 -12.81 7.94 -0.75
N LEU A 212 -12.35 8.17 -2.00
CA LEU A 212 -11.03 8.78 -2.24
C LEU A 212 -10.97 10.21 -1.69
N ALA A 213 -12.02 11.02 -1.98
CA ALA A 213 -12.14 12.37 -1.46
C ALA A 213 -12.17 12.37 0.08
N GLU A 214 -12.97 11.51 0.68
CA GLU A 214 -13.03 11.34 2.15
C GLU A 214 -11.67 10.99 2.76
N GLY A 215 -10.88 10.14 2.10
CA GLY A 215 -9.51 9.82 2.53
C GLY A 215 -8.57 11.03 2.50
N LEU A 216 -8.68 11.85 1.46
CA LEU A 216 -7.92 13.11 1.34
C LEU A 216 -8.38 14.14 2.37
N ASP A 217 -9.69 14.26 2.63
CA ASP A 217 -10.25 15.14 3.68
C ASP A 217 -9.87 14.70 5.09
N ALA A 218 -9.62 13.41 5.27
CA ALA A 218 -9.07 12.88 6.53
C ALA A 218 -7.57 13.20 6.72
N GLY A 219 -6.92 13.85 5.73
CA GLY A 219 -5.55 14.31 5.78
C GLY A 219 -4.53 13.40 5.07
N ALA A 220 -4.96 12.37 4.37
CA ALA A 220 -4.04 11.55 3.58
C ALA A 220 -3.36 12.36 2.46
N GLU A 221 -2.08 12.08 2.21
CA GLU A 221 -1.34 12.67 1.09
C GLU A 221 -1.49 11.85 -0.21
N ALA A 222 -1.89 10.60 -0.08
CA ALA A 222 -2.21 9.73 -1.20
C ALA A 222 -3.35 8.77 -0.84
N VAL A 223 -4.09 8.36 -1.87
CA VAL A 223 -5.19 7.39 -1.75
C VAL A 223 -4.89 6.18 -2.63
N ALA A 224 -4.99 5.00 -2.03
CA ALA A 224 -4.65 3.74 -2.66
C ALA A 224 -5.89 2.87 -2.87
N VAL A 225 -5.95 2.20 -4.02
CA VAL A 225 -7.09 1.37 -4.45
C VAL A 225 -6.58 0.07 -5.05
N ALA A 226 -7.15 -1.06 -4.64
CA ALA A 226 -6.90 -2.37 -5.24
C ALA A 226 -8.09 -2.80 -6.13
N ASN A 227 -9.02 -3.51 -5.54
CA ASN A 227 -10.06 -4.27 -6.23
C ASN A 227 -10.88 -3.44 -7.23
N LYS A 228 -11.28 -2.22 -6.87
CA LYS A 228 -12.14 -1.35 -7.71
C LYS A 228 -11.53 -1.07 -9.08
N LEU A 229 -10.20 -0.97 -9.16
CA LEU A 229 -9.51 -0.65 -10.42
C LEU A 229 -9.58 -1.78 -11.45
N HIS A 230 -9.77 -3.03 -11.02
CA HIS A 230 -9.80 -4.19 -11.92
C HIS A 230 -11.14 -4.39 -12.65
N TYR A 231 -12.23 -3.79 -12.16
CA TYR A 231 -13.58 -4.10 -12.64
C TYR A 231 -14.19 -3.01 -13.52
N ILE A 232 -13.51 -1.90 -13.73
CA ILE A 232 -14.03 -0.75 -14.49
C ILE A 232 -12.96 -0.29 -15.47
N GLU A 233 -13.30 -0.27 -16.74
CA GLU A 233 -12.44 0.28 -17.79
C GLU A 233 -12.17 1.77 -17.54
N HIS A 234 -10.92 2.19 -17.74
CA HIS A 234 -10.43 3.54 -17.45
C HIS A 234 -10.69 4.00 -16.00
N SER A 235 -10.66 3.06 -15.07
CA SER A 235 -11.03 3.30 -13.67
C SER A 235 -10.18 4.39 -13.00
N ALA A 236 -8.86 4.43 -13.22
CA ALA A 236 -8.00 5.44 -12.64
C ALA A 236 -8.29 6.85 -13.20
N ARG A 237 -8.54 6.97 -14.52
CA ARG A 237 -8.95 8.26 -15.12
C ARG A 237 -10.28 8.76 -14.56
N LYS A 238 -11.27 7.85 -14.37
CA LYS A 238 -12.55 8.18 -13.75
C LYS A 238 -12.38 8.63 -12.30
N ALA A 239 -11.52 7.95 -11.54
CA ALA A 239 -11.18 8.32 -10.17
C ALA A 239 -10.54 9.72 -10.11
N LYS A 240 -9.52 9.99 -10.95
CA LYS A 240 -8.87 11.29 -11.01
C LYS A 240 -9.82 12.39 -11.46
N LYS A 241 -10.67 12.13 -12.47
CA LYS A 241 -11.69 13.09 -12.89
C LYS A 241 -12.61 13.45 -11.73
N TYR A 242 -13.08 12.46 -10.97
CA TYR A 242 -13.89 12.70 -9.78
C TYR A 242 -13.17 13.61 -8.77
N LEU A 243 -11.89 13.33 -8.48
CA LEU A 243 -11.09 14.13 -7.54
C LEU A 243 -10.88 15.55 -8.05
N LEU A 244 -10.63 15.76 -9.34
CA LEU A 244 -10.52 17.08 -9.95
C LEU A 244 -11.83 17.86 -9.86
N ASP A 245 -12.96 17.22 -10.20
CA ASP A 245 -14.30 17.81 -10.12
C ASP A 245 -14.67 18.17 -8.66
N ALA A 246 -14.14 17.43 -7.68
CA ALA A 246 -14.25 17.72 -6.25
C ALA A 246 -13.25 18.77 -5.73
N GLY A 247 -12.40 19.35 -6.59
CA GLY A 247 -11.48 20.44 -6.26
C GLY A 247 -10.10 20.01 -5.76
N TYR A 248 -9.77 18.72 -5.80
CA TYR A 248 -8.43 18.25 -5.40
C TYR A 248 -7.42 18.43 -6.51
N GLN A 249 -6.20 18.82 -6.14
CA GLN A 249 -5.09 18.89 -7.08
C GLN A 249 -4.46 17.50 -7.22
N VAL A 250 -4.83 16.78 -8.26
CA VAL A 250 -4.20 15.52 -8.67
C VAL A 250 -3.43 15.70 -9.97
N ARG A 251 -2.53 14.76 -10.26
CA ARG A 251 -1.85 14.73 -11.55
C ARG A 251 -2.84 14.21 -12.61
N ALA A 252 -3.10 14.99 -13.64
CA ALA A 252 -3.88 14.56 -14.80
C ALA A 252 -2.99 14.56 -16.05
N GLN A 253 -3.20 13.62 -16.97
CA GLN A 253 -2.64 13.71 -18.31
C GLN A 253 -3.40 14.81 -19.05
N GLU A 254 -2.67 15.72 -19.65
CA GLU A 254 -3.25 16.62 -20.66
C GLU A 254 -3.76 15.75 -21.82
N GLN A 255 -5.01 16.02 -22.23
CA GLN A 255 -5.65 15.32 -23.35
C GLN A 255 -5.00 15.73 -24.68
#